data_f98adc32a1f939c6a4810ee1861d0649
#
_entry.id   f98adc32a1f939c6a4810ee1861d0649
#
_cell.length_a   1.000
_cell.length_b   1.000
_cell.length_c   1.000
_cell.angle_alpha   90.00
_cell.angle_beta   90.00
_cell.angle_gamma   90.00
#
_symmetry.space_group_name_H-M   'P 1'
#
loop_
_entity.id
_entity.type
_entity.pdbx_description
1 polymer ?
#
loop_
_entity_poly.entity_id
_entity_poly.type
_entity_poly.pdbx_seq_one_letter_code
_entity_poly.pdbx_strand_id
1 'polypeptide(L)'
;MSETRIEKKFVYQEGDDSYKFFLINGNFRKIFSSRKINSLYFDTETLKNVWDNINGFGDRTKIRLRWYNDIKNSDVFFEEKIKKNFATIKKVSKIGNFKNFQSLNKFIIEKFDYIKPIVKKKININKTVNVTYEREYFIESSKKLRVTIDKNIKFFLKNSDKPINIDKLILEIKYDPKYSSFINKFLI
;
A
#
# COMPACT_ATOMS: atom_id res chain seq x y z
N MET A 1 18.67 6.64 10.26
CA MET A 1 17.71 7.76 10.35
C MET A 1 16.53 7.45 9.44
N SER A 2 15.29 7.45 9.95
CA SER A 2 14.10 7.28 9.11
C SER A 2 13.93 8.56 8.30
N GLU A 3 14.13 8.47 6.97
CA GLU A 3 13.85 9.61 6.09
C GLU A 3 12.38 10.00 6.23
N THR A 4 12.13 11.19 6.74
CA THR A 4 10.80 11.79 6.78
C THR A 4 10.40 12.09 5.34
N ARG A 5 9.36 11.42 4.83
CA ARG A 5 8.83 11.66 3.47
C ARG A 5 7.40 12.13 3.56
N ILE A 6 7.07 13.11 2.74
CA ILE A 6 5.68 13.53 2.53
C ILE A 6 5.07 12.63 1.46
N GLU A 7 3.83 12.18 1.70
CA GLU A 7 3.00 11.44 0.77
C GLU A 7 1.72 12.23 0.52
N LYS A 8 1.49 12.64 -0.74
CA LYS A 8 0.21 13.24 -1.19
C LYS A 8 -0.48 12.26 -2.13
N LYS A 9 -1.80 12.13 -1.99
CA LYS A 9 -2.61 11.25 -2.84
C LYS A 9 -3.72 12.04 -3.51
N PHE A 10 -3.90 11.74 -4.79
CA PHE A 10 -4.95 12.29 -5.62
C PHE A 10 -5.75 11.14 -6.21
N VAL A 11 -7.06 11.31 -6.27
CA VAL A 11 -7.98 10.30 -6.80
C VAL A 11 -8.60 10.87 -8.07
N TYR A 12 -8.50 10.11 -9.14
CA TYR A 12 -9.10 10.42 -10.44
C TYR A 12 -10.15 9.36 -10.77
N GLN A 13 -11.13 9.70 -11.59
CA GLN A 13 -12.04 8.71 -12.16
C GLN A 13 -11.28 7.87 -13.19
N GLU A 14 -11.69 6.63 -13.38
CA GLU A 14 -11.20 5.82 -14.50
C GLU A 14 -11.61 6.49 -15.80
N GLY A 15 -10.67 6.63 -16.74
CA GLY A 15 -10.87 7.40 -17.99
C GLY A 15 -10.52 8.89 -17.90
N ASP A 16 -10.31 9.46 -16.71
CA ASP A 16 -9.77 10.80 -16.56
C ASP A 16 -8.26 10.79 -16.80
N ASP A 17 -7.85 11.37 -17.91
CA ASP A 17 -6.46 11.43 -18.35
C ASP A 17 -5.71 12.69 -17.86
N SER A 18 -6.35 13.54 -17.07
CA SER A 18 -5.75 14.80 -16.59
C SER A 18 -4.45 14.58 -15.80
N TYR A 19 -4.31 13.46 -15.09
CA TYR A 19 -3.06 13.09 -14.43
C TYR A 19 -1.88 12.92 -15.39
N LYS A 20 -2.13 12.63 -16.69
CA LYS A 20 -1.07 12.51 -17.71
C LYS A 20 -0.42 13.86 -17.99
N PHE A 21 -1.20 14.95 -17.98
CA PHE A 21 -0.65 16.30 -18.09
C PHE A 21 0.31 16.62 -16.95
N PHE A 22 -0.03 16.22 -15.73
CA PHE A 22 0.87 16.34 -14.58
C PHE A 22 2.20 15.60 -14.83
N LEU A 23 2.16 14.37 -15.35
CA LEU A 23 3.37 13.58 -15.64
C LEU A 23 4.22 14.21 -16.75
N ILE A 24 3.59 14.70 -17.81
CA ILE A 24 4.26 15.32 -18.96
C ILE A 24 4.90 16.65 -18.52
N ASN A 25 4.14 17.55 -17.93
CA ASN A 25 4.61 18.87 -17.50
C ASN A 25 5.67 18.78 -16.40
N GLY A 26 5.60 17.76 -15.56
CA GLY A 26 6.57 17.48 -14.53
C GLY A 26 7.80 16.71 -15.02
N ASN A 27 7.87 16.42 -16.33
CA ASN A 27 8.96 15.63 -16.93
C ASN A 27 9.24 14.32 -16.18
N PHE A 28 8.16 13.57 -15.88
CA PHE A 28 8.24 12.27 -15.23
C PHE A 28 8.48 11.16 -16.26
N ARG A 29 9.39 10.26 -15.96
CA ARG A 29 9.66 9.06 -16.77
C ARG A 29 9.30 7.80 -16.01
N LYS A 30 8.76 6.81 -16.71
CA LYS A 30 8.53 5.47 -16.17
C LYS A 30 9.87 4.79 -15.88
N ILE A 31 10.02 4.19 -14.69
CA ILE A 31 11.29 3.59 -14.24
C ILE A 31 11.23 2.07 -14.14
N PHE A 32 10.04 1.49 -14.03
CA PHE A 32 9.83 0.04 -13.96
C PHE A 32 8.60 -0.35 -14.77
N SER A 33 8.56 -1.61 -15.20
CA SER A 33 7.32 -2.22 -15.70
C SER A 33 6.24 -2.19 -14.63
N SER A 34 4.99 -2.14 -15.06
CA SER A 34 3.84 -2.23 -14.16
C SER A 34 3.85 -3.55 -13.39
N ARG A 35 3.42 -3.52 -12.13
CA ARG A 35 3.34 -4.70 -11.28
C ARG A 35 1.97 -4.82 -10.66
N LYS A 36 1.42 -6.02 -10.67
CA LYS A 36 0.25 -6.34 -9.85
C LYS A 36 0.68 -6.41 -8.39
N ILE A 37 0.03 -5.63 -7.55
CA ILE A 37 0.24 -5.61 -6.11
C ILE A 37 -0.92 -6.32 -5.44
N ASN A 38 -0.62 -7.26 -4.56
CA ASN A 38 -1.61 -7.93 -3.73
C ASN A 38 -1.31 -7.63 -2.27
N SER A 39 -2.33 -7.29 -1.50
CA SER A 39 -2.19 -6.94 -0.09
C SER A 39 -3.36 -7.49 0.72
N LEU A 40 -3.09 -8.49 1.56
CA LEU A 40 -4.05 -9.04 2.51
C LEU A 40 -3.90 -8.30 3.83
N TYR A 41 -4.90 -7.49 4.20
CA TYR A 41 -4.90 -6.71 5.42
C TYR A 41 -5.47 -7.48 6.60
N PHE A 42 -4.96 -7.12 7.78
CA PHE A 42 -5.40 -7.65 9.06
C PHE A 42 -5.84 -6.51 9.98
N ASP A 43 -6.91 -6.76 10.71
CA ASP A 43 -7.44 -5.82 11.70
C ASP A 43 -8.07 -6.57 12.88
N THR A 44 -8.42 -5.85 13.92
CA THR A 44 -9.25 -6.38 15.01
C THR A 44 -10.64 -6.70 14.49
N GLU A 45 -11.40 -7.46 15.24
CA GLU A 45 -12.80 -7.77 14.91
C GLU A 45 -13.65 -6.50 14.80
N THR A 46 -13.36 -5.49 15.60
CA THR A 46 -14.03 -4.18 15.59
C THR A 46 -13.46 -3.20 14.55
N LEU A 47 -12.55 -3.66 13.66
CA LEU A 47 -11.90 -2.83 12.64
C LEU A 47 -11.18 -1.59 13.20
N LYS A 48 -10.57 -1.74 14.38
CA LYS A 48 -9.93 -0.62 15.08
C LYS A 48 -8.93 0.15 14.22
N ASN A 49 -8.05 -0.56 13.48
CA ASN A 49 -7.04 0.12 12.65
C ASN A 49 -7.65 0.89 11.48
N VAL A 50 -8.79 0.41 10.94
CA VAL A 50 -9.57 1.11 9.92
C VAL A 50 -10.14 2.40 10.51
N TRP A 51 -10.81 2.32 11.66
CA TRP A 51 -11.39 3.47 12.34
C TRP A 51 -10.33 4.49 12.77
N ASP A 52 -9.21 4.04 13.34
CA ASP A 52 -8.08 4.91 13.68
C ASP A 52 -7.57 5.69 12.44
N ASN A 53 -7.62 5.06 11.26
CA ASN A 53 -7.19 5.70 10.03
C ASN A 53 -8.22 6.69 9.48
N ILE A 54 -9.52 6.36 9.53
CA ILE A 54 -10.62 7.22 9.07
C ILE A 54 -10.70 8.47 9.95
N ASN A 55 -10.62 8.28 11.26
CA ASN A 55 -10.70 9.37 12.25
C ASN A 55 -9.39 10.19 12.34
N GLY A 56 -8.36 9.84 11.58
CA GLY A 56 -7.12 10.62 11.53
C GLY A 56 -6.26 10.53 12.78
N PHE A 57 -6.49 9.53 13.68
CA PHE A 57 -5.69 9.39 14.89
C PHE A 57 -4.19 9.38 14.60
N GLY A 58 -3.42 10.10 15.43
CA GLY A 58 -1.96 10.20 15.31
C GLY A 58 -1.28 8.83 15.46
N ASP A 59 -1.77 8.02 16.40
CA ASP A 59 -1.26 6.68 16.68
C ASP A 59 -2.13 5.63 15.99
N ARG A 60 -1.61 5.03 14.92
CA ARG A 60 -2.31 4.02 14.15
C ARG A 60 -1.36 2.98 13.57
N THR A 61 -1.86 1.77 13.40
CA THR A 61 -1.10 0.65 12.83
C THR A 61 -1.82 0.11 11.60
N LYS A 62 -1.05 -0.31 10.59
CA LYS A 62 -1.54 -1.08 9.44
C LYS A 62 -0.72 -2.34 9.32
N ILE A 63 -1.39 -3.47 9.27
CA ILE A 63 -0.76 -4.80 9.18
C ILE A 63 -1.24 -5.48 7.92
N ARG A 64 -0.32 -6.05 7.14
CA ARG A 64 -0.65 -6.77 5.92
C ARG A 64 0.39 -7.82 5.55
N LEU A 65 -0.04 -8.81 4.78
CA LEU A 65 0.81 -9.59 3.91
C LEU A 65 0.80 -8.99 2.51
N ARG A 66 1.96 -8.94 1.87
CA ARG A 66 2.10 -8.38 0.53
C ARG A 66 2.92 -9.29 -0.36
N TRP A 67 2.46 -9.46 -1.60
CA TRP A 67 3.22 -10.11 -2.67
C TRP A 67 2.98 -9.39 -4.01
N TYR A 68 3.82 -9.71 -4.99
CA TYR A 68 3.81 -9.09 -6.30
C TYR A 68 3.47 -10.11 -7.37
N ASN A 69 2.65 -9.72 -8.37
CA ASN A 69 2.22 -10.58 -9.47
C ASN A 69 1.56 -11.88 -8.96
N ASP A 70 1.94 -13.04 -9.51
CA ASP A 70 1.42 -14.34 -9.09
C ASP A 70 2.12 -14.80 -7.80
N ILE A 71 1.33 -15.29 -6.84
CA ILE A 71 1.83 -15.74 -5.54
C ILE A 71 2.84 -16.89 -5.63
N LYS A 72 2.67 -17.79 -6.61
CA LYS A 72 3.57 -18.94 -6.82
C LYS A 72 5.00 -18.54 -7.24
N ASN A 73 5.16 -17.34 -7.80
CA ASN A 73 6.42 -16.82 -8.31
C ASN A 73 6.95 -15.66 -7.47
N SER A 74 6.38 -15.44 -6.28
CA SER A 74 6.70 -14.26 -5.47
C SER A 74 6.95 -14.62 -4.02
N ASP A 75 7.87 -13.87 -3.43
CA ASP A 75 8.00 -13.82 -1.98
C ASP A 75 6.81 -13.10 -1.37
N VAL A 76 6.32 -13.62 -0.24
CA VAL A 76 5.31 -12.96 0.58
C VAL A 76 5.98 -12.27 1.75
N PHE A 77 5.65 -11.01 1.94
CA PHE A 77 6.20 -10.15 2.99
C PHE A 77 5.12 -9.80 4.01
N PHE A 78 5.47 -9.91 5.27
CA PHE A 78 4.72 -9.32 6.36
C PHE A 78 5.17 -7.87 6.51
N GLU A 79 4.21 -6.94 6.46
CA GLU A 79 4.48 -5.52 6.58
C GLU A 79 3.64 -4.93 7.72
N GLU A 80 4.31 -4.24 8.63
CA GLU A 80 3.70 -3.43 9.68
C GLU A 80 4.10 -1.97 9.49
N LYS A 81 3.12 -1.09 9.34
CA LYS A 81 3.31 0.35 9.29
C LYS A 81 2.68 0.97 10.53
N ILE A 82 3.54 1.44 11.44
CA ILE A 82 3.14 2.08 12.69
C ILE A 82 3.36 3.59 12.50
N LYS A 83 2.30 4.37 12.67
CA LYS A 83 2.40 5.82 12.79
C LYS A 83 2.25 6.18 14.27
N LYS A 84 3.17 7.01 14.77
CA LYS A 84 3.10 7.63 16.10
C LYS A 84 3.26 9.11 15.91
N ASN A 85 2.18 9.87 16.09
CA ASN A 85 2.14 11.31 15.81
C ASN A 85 2.69 11.63 14.41
N PHE A 86 3.88 12.23 14.33
CA PHE A 86 4.55 12.60 13.09
C PHE A 86 5.51 11.53 12.54
N ALA A 87 5.90 10.56 13.38
CA ALA A 87 6.84 9.52 12.98
C ALA A 87 6.12 8.32 12.36
N THR A 88 6.72 7.74 11.33
CA THR A 88 6.25 6.49 10.73
C THR A 88 7.38 5.46 10.73
N ILE A 89 7.12 4.32 11.34
CA ILE A 89 8.02 3.16 11.33
C ILE A 89 7.41 2.11 10.42
N LYS A 90 8.18 1.63 9.45
CA LYS A 90 7.81 0.50 8.61
C LYS A 90 8.71 -0.68 8.92
N LYS A 91 8.12 -1.81 9.30
CA LYS A 91 8.82 -3.09 9.45
C LYS A 91 8.39 -4.02 8.33
N VAL A 92 9.34 -4.74 7.76
CA VAL A 92 9.11 -5.68 6.68
C VAL A 92 9.89 -6.95 6.98
N SER A 93 9.22 -8.09 6.91
CA SER A 93 9.84 -9.42 7.08
C SER A 93 9.35 -10.35 5.98
N LYS A 94 10.26 -11.05 5.31
CA LYS A 94 9.91 -12.11 4.38
C LYS A 94 9.41 -13.31 5.19
N ILE A 95 8.25 -13.86 4.81
CA ILE A 95 7.66 -15.02 5.49
C ILE A 95 7.78 -16.30 4.66
N GLY A 96 8.06 -16.20 3.37
CA GLY A 96 8.27 -17.34 2.49
C GLY A 96 7.62 -17.21 1.13
N ASN A 97 7.62 -18.33 0.40
CA ASN A 97 6.97 -18.49 -0.89
C ASN A 97 5.84 -19.52 -0.75
N PHE A 98 4.78 -19.33 -1.50
CA PHE A 98 3.59 -20.19 -1.43
C PHE A 98 3.17 -20.62 -2.83
N LYS A 99 2.82 -21.90 -3.00
CA LYS A 99 2.38 -22.45 -4.29
C LYS A 99 1.09 -21.78 -4.82
N ASN A 100 0.21 -21.38 -3.91
CA ASN A 100 -1.07 -20.73 -4.22
C ASN A 100 -1.63 -20.03 -2.98
N PHE A 101 -2.77 -19.36 -3.15
CA PHE A 101 -3.41 -18.64 -2.05
C PHE A 101 -3.94 -19.58 -0.94
N GLN A 102 -4.30 -20.82 -1.28
CA GLN A 102 -4.73 -21.80 -0.29
C GLN A 102 -3.61 -22.20 0.67
N SER A 103 -2.38 -22.42 0.13
CA SER A 103 -1.21 -22.72 0.96
C SER A 103 -0.82 -21.52 1.86
N LEU A 104 -0.98 -20.29 1.38
CA LEU A 104 -0.82 -19.09 2.22
C LEU A 104 -1.88 -19.03 3.32
N ASN A 105 -3.15 -19.33 2.99
CA ASN A 105 -4.23 -19.37 3.98
C ASN A 105 -3.96 -20.41 5.07
N LYS A 106 -3.52 -21.61 4.69
CA LYS A 106 -3.13 -22.65 5.64
C LYS A 106 -2.02 -22.17 6.57
N PHE A 107 -0.97 -21.57 6.02
CA PHE A 107 0.12 -20.98 6.80
C PHE A 107 -0.40 -19.91 7.78
N ILE A 108 -1.31 -19.03 7.37
CA ILE A 108 -1.89 -18.00 8.24
C ILE A 108 -2.63 -18.65 9.41
N ILE A 109 -3.39 -19.72 9.18
CA ILE A 109 -4.15 -20.41 10.23
C ILE A 109 -3.20 -21.09 11.21
N GLU A 110 -2.18 -21.78 10.73
CA GLU A 110 -1.29 -22.62 11.55
C GLU A 110 -0.15 -21.85 12.21
N LYS A 111 0.34 -20.80 11.56
CA LYS A 111 1.59 -20.13 11.93
C LYS A 111 1.46 -18.64 12.22
N PHE A 112 0.25 -18.07 12.14
CA PHE A 112 0.07 -16.64 12.31
C PHE A 112 0.50 -16.17 13.73
N ASP A 113 0.38 -17.03 14.72
CA ASP A 113 0.84 -16.73 16.09
C ASP A 113 2.36 -16.53 16.17
N TYR A 114 3.15 -17.13 15.27
CA TYR A 114 4.59 -16.88 15.18
C TYR A 114 4.92 -15.51 14.53
N ILE A 115 4.00 -14.97 13.73
CA ILE A 115 4.14 -13.64 13.12
C ILE A 115 3.70 -12.55 14.09
N LYS A 116 2.77 -12.86 14.99
CA LYS A 116 2.25 -11.96 16.06
C LYS A 116 3.32 -11.33 16.98
N PRO A 117 4.46 -11.98 17.31
CA PRO A 117 5.47 -11.34 18.15
C PRO A 117 6.09 -10.08 17.57
N ILE A 118 5.98 -9.88 16.23
CA ILE A 118 6.40 -8.64 15.58
C ILE A 118 5.44 -7.50 15.95
N VAL A 119 4.19 -7.83 16.26
CA VAL A 119 3.17 -6.93 16.79
C VAL A 119 3.24 -6.99 18.31
N LYS A 120 3.99 -6.10 18.95
CA LYS A 120 4.22 -6.06 20.42
C LYS A 120 2.96 -5.94 21.31
N LYS A 121 1.76 -6.09 20.75
CA LYS A 121 0.50 -6.09 21.49
C LYS A 121 -0.23 -7.40 21.24
N LYS A 122 -0.69 -8.06 22.31
CA LYS A 122 -1.65 -9.17 22.28
C LYS A 122 -3.02 -8.69 21.73
N ILE A 123 -3.05 -8.28 20.46
CA ILE A 123 -4.28 -7.85 19.82
C ILE A 123 -4.73 -9.01 18.93
N ASN A 124 -5.96 -9.47 19.15
CA ASN A 124 -6.59 -10.43 18.26
C ASN A 124 -6.83 -9.74 16.89
N ILE A 125 -6.10 -10.16 15.87
CA ILE A 125 -6.24 -9.64 14.50
C ILE A 125 -6.66 -10.77 13.57
N ASN A 126 -7.56 -10.44 12.65
CA ASN A 126 -8.12 -11.34 11.66
C ASN A 126 -7.88 -10.82 10.25
N LYS A 127 -7.92 -11.70 9.26
CA LYS A 127 -7.98 -11.30 7.86
C LYS A 127 -9.22 -10.43 7.65
N THR A 128 -9.05 -9.29 6.99
CA THR A 128 -10.14 -8.33 6.79
C THR A 128 -10.47 -8.18 5.31
N VAL A 129 -9.50 -7.78 4.51
CA VAL A 129 -9.70 -7.50 3.09
C VAL A 129 -8.43 -7.82 2.31
N ASN A 130 -8.59 -8.43 1.13
CA ASN A 130 -7.53 -8.52 0.15
C ASN A 130 -7.74 -7.41 -0.90
N VAL A 131 -6.70 -6.62 -1.12
CA VAL A 131 -6.72 -5.52 -2.10
C VAL A 131 -5.71 -5.84 -3.19
N THR A 132 -6.15 -5.80 -4.44
CA THR A 132 -5.29 -5.98 -5.60
C THR A 132 -5.38 -4.76 -6.51
N TYR A 133 -4.27 -4.39 -7.13
CA TYR A 133 -4.21 -3.30 -8.09
C TYR A 133 -2.95 -3.40 -8.94
N GLU A 134 -2.93 -2.71 -10.06
CA GLU A 134 -1.75 -2.55 -10.91
C GLU A 134 -1.07 -1.23 -10.60
N ARG A 135 0.25 -1.27 -10.36
CA ARG A 135 1.05 -0.09 -10.03
C ARG A 135 2.06 0.23 -11.10
N GLU A 136 2.01 1.45 -11.57
CA GLU A 136 3.05 2.07 -12.41
C GLU A 136 3.95 2.96 -11.54
N TYR A 137 5.22 3.10 -11.96
CA TYR A 137 6.24 3.81 -11.21
C TYR A 137 6.91 4.86 -12.08
N PHE A 138 6.96 6.08 -11.57
CA PHE A 138 7.55 7.22 -12.27
C PHE A 138 8.50 7.97 -11.36
N ILE A 139 9.49 8.61 -11.96
CA ILE A 139 10.41 9.52 -11.28
C ILE A 139 10.55 10.81 -12.11
N GLU A 140 10.55 11.93 -11.45
CA GLU A 140 10.84 13.22 -12.06
C GLU A 140 12.34 13.30 -12.42
N SER A 141 12.69 14.05 -13.48
CA SER A 141 14.04 14.10 -14.07
C SER A 141 15.13 14.45 -13.07
N SER A 142 14.87 15.38 -12.13
CA SER A 142 15.82 15.74 -11.06
C SER A 142 15.83 14.72 -9.90
N LYS A 143 15.01 13.66 -9.96
CA LYS A 143 14.86 12.60 -8.97
C LYS A 143 14.36 13.07 -7.59
N LYS A 144 13.79 14.25 -7.51
CA LYS A 144 13.25 14.84 -6.26
C LYS A 144 11.87 14.26 -5.93
N LEU A 145 11.08 13.94 -6.95
CA LEU A 145 9.72 13.42 -6.82
C LEU A 145 9.64 12.01 -7.36
N ARG A 146 8.94 11.14 -6.62
CA ARG A 146 8.53 9.81 -7.08
C ARG A 146 7.02 9.78 -7.14
N VAL A 147 6.48 9.22 -8.22
CA VAL A 147 5.05 9.06 -8.43
C VAL A 147 4.73 7.60 -8.64
N THR A 148 3.66 7.14 -8.05
CA THR A 148 3.05 5.85 -8.39
C THR A 148 1.60 6.07 -8.77
N ILE A 149 1.13 5.29 -9.74
CA ILE A 149 -0.27 5.29 -10.19
C ILE A 149 -0.81 3.88 -9.97
N ASP A 150 -1.86 3.78 -9.17
CA ASP A 150 -2.57 2.54 -8.89
C ASP A 150 -3.87 2.52 -9.70
N LYS A 151 -4.05 1.47 -10.52
CA LYS A 151 -5.19 1.27 -11.42
C LYS A 151 -5.81 -0.12 -11.18
N ASN A 152 -6.99 -0.36 -11.75
CA ASN A 152 -7.66 -1.67 -11.67
C ASN A 152 -7.79 -2.16 -10.22
N ILE A 153 -8.24 -1.26 -9.34
CA ILE A 153 -8.30 -1.51 -7.90
C ILE A 153 -9.49 -2.41 -7.59
N LYS A 154 -9.21 -3.55 -6.94
CA LYS A 154 -10.21 -4.54 -6.54
C LYS A 154 -10.08 -4.88 -5.08
N PHE A 155 -11.22 -4.98 -4.41
CA PHE A 155 -11.32 -5.44 -3.02
C PHE A 155 -12.04 -6.77 -2.96
N PHE A 156 -11.48 -7.72 -2.21
CA PHE A 156 -12.10 -9.00 -1.89
C PHE A 156 -12.32 -9.04 -0.37
N LEU A 157 -13.56 -9.03 0.05
CA LEU A 157 -13.92 -9.14 1.46
C LEU A 157 -13.67 -10.56 1.98
N LYS A 158 -13.55 -10.70 3.30
CA LYS A 158 -13.18 -11.95 3.98
C LYS A 158 -13.99 -13.17 3.54
N ASN A 159 -15.28 -12.99 3.26
CA ASN A 159 -16.22 -14.06 2.98
C ASN A 159 -16.80 -13.97 1.55
N SER A 160 -16.12 -13.32 0.63
CA SER A 160 -16.60 -13.15 -0.74
C SER A 160 -15.47 -13.36 -1.74
N ASP A 161 -15.70 -14.25 -2.70
CA ASP A 161 -14.81 -14.42 -3.86
C ASP A 161 -15.11 -13.42 -4.98
N LYS A 162 -16.22 -12.66 -4.85
CA LYS A 162 -16.57 -11.62 -5.82
C LYS A 162 -15.82 -10.33 -5.49
N PRO A 163 -15.06 -9.76 -6.45
CA PRO A 163 -14.39 -8.49 -6.24
C PRO A 163 -15.38 -7.32 -6.27
N ILE A 164 -15.11 -6.35 -5.42
CA ILE A 164 -15.66 -4.99 -5.55
C ILE A 164 -14.64 -4.21 -6.37
N ASN A 165 -15.00 -3.82 -7.59
CA ASN A 165 -14.16 -2.99 -8.44
C ASN A 165 -14.34 -1.53 -8.07
N ILE A 166 -13.26 -0.77 -8.15
CA ILE A 166 -13.28 0.68 -7.93
C ILE A 166 -12.82 1.35 -9.23
N ASP A 167 -13.74 2.07 -9.87
CA ASP A 167 -13.53 2.79 -11.13
C ASP A 167 -12.79 4.11 -10.87
N LYS A 168 -11.66 3.98 -10.17
CA LYS A 168 -10.78 5.10 -9.82
C LYS A 168 -9.33 4.68 -9.94
N LEU A 169 -8.50 5.66 -10.27
CA LEU A 169 -7.07 5.53 -10.13
C LEU A 169 -6.56 6.40 -8.98
N ILE A 170 -5.47 5.98 -8.35
CA ILE A 170 -4.82 6.73 -7.27
C ILE A 170 -3.42 7.10 -7.72
N LEU A 171 -3.16 8.41 -7.80
CA LEU A 171 -1.82 8.96 -7.99
C LEU A 171 -1.23 9.30 -6.61
N GLU A 172 -0.10 8.73 -6.27
CA GLU A 172 0.62 9.01 -5.03
C GLU A 172 1.97 9.64 -5.34
N ILE A 173 2.21 10.83 -4.78
CA ILE A 173 3.48 11.55 -4.89
C ILE A 173 4.24 11.42 -3.59
N LYS A 174 5.53 11.05 -3.67
CA LYS A 174 6.45 10.95 -2.53
C LYS A 174 7.66 11.83 -2.74
N TYR A 175 7.98 12.63 -1.72
CA TYR A 175 9.11 13.53 -1.77
C TYR A 175 9.65 13.87 -0.38
N ASP A 176 10.89 14.34 -0.32
CA ASP A 176 11.50 14.88 0.89
C ASP A 176 10.88 16.26 1.22
N PRO A 177 10.54 16.56 2.48
CA PRO A 177 9.94 17.85 2.89
C PRO A 177 10.64 19.09 2.34
N LYS A 178 11.95 19.06 2.16
CA LYS A 178 12.73 20.17 1.57
C LYS A 178 12.32 20.52 0.13
N TYR A 179 11.62 19.62 -0.56
CA TYR A 179 11.11 19.85 -1.91
C TYR A 179 9.65 20.30 -1.96
N SER A 180 9.04 20.68 -0.83
CA SER A 180 7.65 21.09 -0.75
C SER A 180 7.33 22.29 -1.67
N SER A 181 8.23 23.28 -1.74
CA SER A 181 8.09 24.42 -2.67
C SER A 181 8.21 24.02 -4.14
N PHE A 182 9.02 23.01 -4.43
CA PHE A 182 9.19 22.49 -5.77
C PHE A 182 7.93 21.83 -6.30
N ILE A 183 7.26 21.00 -5.48
CA ILE A 183 6.04 20.32 -5.91
C ILE A 183 4.87 21.29 -6.13
N ASN A 184 4.80 22.38 -5.41
CA ASN A 184 3.71 23.36 -5.58
C ASN A 184 3.67 23.97 -6.99
N LYS A 185 4.77 23.93 -7.75
CA LYS A 185 4.81 24.36 -9.15
C LYS A 185 4.02 23.43 -10.09
N PHE A 186 3.73 22.20 -9.67
CA PHE A 186 3.03 21.20 -10.47
C PHE A 186 1.59 20.94 -10.00
N LEU A 187 1.18 21.50 -8.87
CA LEU A 187 -0.13 21.26 -8.27
C LEU A 187 -1.12 22.43 -8.48
N ILE A 188 -0.75 23.38 -9.33
CA ILE A 188 -1.60 24.54 -9.69
C ILE A 188 -2.42 24.19 -10.93
#